data_ce3b6416e03b17607e490132b0aad567
#
_entry.id   ce3b6416e03b17607e490132b0aad567
#
_cell.length_a   1.000
_cell.length_b   1.000
_cell.length_c   1.000
_cell.angle_alpha   90.00
_cell.angle_beta   90.00
_cell.angle_gamma   90.00
#
_symmetry.space_group_name_H-M   'P 1'
#
loop_
_entity.id
_entity.type
_entity.pdbx_description
1 polymer ?
#
loop_
_entity_poly.entity_id
_entity_poly.type
_entity_poly.pdbx_seq_one_letter_code
_entity_poly.pdbx_strand_id
1 'polypeptide(L)'
;MHIRQIAPVLSTLQTRLLIVLLALLAGCSTAPPSGVSVVSPFDLKRYEGKWYEIARLDHSFERGLTDVHATYRAKDDGSVEVINRGYDPKRGAWREALGRAVFIGDPQQASLKVSFFGPFYGGYHVIALDPNYRWAMVIGPDRDYLWILARDRQLPDDVRVRLLQQATTIGIDPAKLIWVSQTRSDS
;
A
#
# COMPACT_ATOMS: atom_id res chain seq x y z
N MET A 1 44.92 -42.00 -29.99
CA MET A 1 44.91 -40.55 -29.68
C MET A 1 43.61 -40.27 -28.93
N HIS A 2 43.64 -40.30 -27.56
CA HIS A 2 42.45 -40.12 -26.71
C HIS A 2 42.36 -38.66 -26.28
N ILE A 3 41.38 -37.96 -26.83
CA ILE A 3 41.06 -36.60 -26.38
C ILE A 3 40.18 -36.72 -25.14
N ARG A 4 40.75 -36.41 -23.97
CA ARG A 4 39.99 -36.26 -22.72
C ARG A 4 39.16 -34.93 -22.80
N GLN A 5 37.86 -35.08 -22.82
CA GLN A 5 36.94 -33.95 -22.60
C GLN A 5 37.05 -33.52 -21.14
N ILE A 6 37.56 -32.31 -20.91
CA ILE A 6 37.56 -31.67 -19.59
C ILE A 6 36.26 -30.86 -19.51
N ALA A 7 35.25 -31.44 -18.83
CA ALA A 7 34.07 -30.67 -18.46
C ALA A 7 34.47 -29.64 -17.35
N PRO A 8 34.08 -28.35 -17.46
CA PRO A 8 34.40 -27.41 -16.42
C PRO A 8 33.52 -27.71 -15.19
N VAL A 9 34.14 -28.17 -14.11
CA VAL A 9 33.52 -28.26 -12.80
C VAL A 9 33.41 -26.85 -12.27
N LEU A 10 32.24 -26.22 -12.45
CA LEU A 10 31.91 -24.98 -11.72
C LEU A 10 32.03 -25.32 -10.23
N SER A 11 32.91 -24.61 -9.54
CA SER A 11 33.16 -24.85 -8.12
C SER A 11 31.84 -24.66 -7.33
N THR A 12 31.58 -25.49 -6.35
CA THR A 12 30.40 -25.42 -5.46
C THR A 12 30.25 -24.05 -4.82
N LEU A 13 31.34 -23.30 -4.71
CA LEU A 13 31.37 -21.92 -4.22
C LEU A 13 30.72 -20.92 -5.22
N GLN A 14 31.00 -21.07 -6.52
CA GLN A 14 30.38 -20.22 -7.58
C GLN A 14 28.91 -20.51 -7.72
N THR A 15 28.47 -21.76 -7.60
CA THR A 15 27.05 -22.14 -7.63
C THR A 15 26.30 -21.57 -6.41
N ARG A 16 26.91 -21.64 -5.22
CA ARG A 16 26.34 -21.07 -4.00
C ARG A 16 26.25 -19.54 -4.06
N LEU A 17 27.29 -18.89 -4.60
CA LEU A 17 27.28 -17.42 -4.78
C LEU A 17 26.21 -16.98 -5.78
N LEU A 18 25.99 -17.74 -6.86
CA LEU A 18 24.96 -17.46 -7.85
C LEU A 18 23.54 -17.63 -7.26
N ILE A 19 23.32 -18.66 -6.44
CA ILE A 19 22.04 -18.91 -5.75
C ILE A 19 21.74 -17.80 -4.74
N VAL A 20 22.74 -17.35 -3.98
CA VAL A 20 22.58 -16.21 -3.04
C VAL A 20 22.30 -14.91 -3.79
N LEU A 21 22.96 -14.68 -4.93
CA LEU A 21 22.71 -13.50 -5.75
C LEU A 21 21.30 -13.51 -6.39
N LEU A 22 20.80 -14.68 -6.83
CA LEU A 22 19.42 -14.82 -7.32
C LEU A 22 18.37 -14.63 -6.21
N ALA A 23 18.67 -15.07 -4.98
CA ALA A 23 17.76 -14.88 -3.83
C ALA A 23 17.64 -13.42 -3.41
N LEU A 24 18.67 -12.59 -3.65
CA LEU A 24 18.65 -11.14 -3.40
C LEU A 24 17.85 -10.35 -4.45
N LEU A 25 17.50 -10.97 -5.59
CA LEU A 25 16.65 -10.38 -6.63
C LEU A 25 15.15 -10.61 -6.40
N ALA A 26 14.76 -11.29 -5.32
CA ALA A 26 13.37 -11.28 -4.84
C ALA A 26 13.05 -9.89 -4.26
N GLY A 27 13.15 -8.86 -5.10
CA GLY A 27 12.80 -7.49 -4.78
C GLY A 27 11.35 -7.41 -4.33
N CYS A 28 11.05 -6.60 -3.33
CA CYS A 28 9.69 -6.31 -2.89
C CYS A 28 8.85 -5.96 -4.11
N SER A 29 7.94 -6.85 -4.49
CA SER A 29 7.00 -6.58 -5.59
C SER A 29 6.19 -5.35 -5.23
N THR A 30 6.11 -4.40 -6.14
CA THR A 30 5.20 -3.25 -6.01
C THR A 30 3.91 -3.46 -6.78
N ALA A 31 3.74 -4.61 -7.45
CA ALA A 31 2.53 -4.97 -8.18
C ALA A 31 1.39 -5.35 -7.21
N PRO A 32 0.12 -5.21 -7.62
CA PRO A 32 -1.00 -5.71 -6.82
C PRO A 32 -0.92 -7.23 -6.63
N PRO A 33 -1.46 -7.77 -5.54
CA PRO A 33 -1.51 -9.22 -5.31
C PRO A 33 -2.22 -9.94 -6.46
N SER A 34 -1.78 -11.16 -6.77
CA SER A 34 -2.41 -11.98 -7.80
C SER A 34 -3.91 -12.15 -7.57
N GLY A 35 -4.71 -11.99 -8.63
CA GLY A 35 -6.16 -12.10 -8.59
C GLY A 35 -6.88 -10.87 -8.03
N VAL A 36 -6.17 -9.79 -7.74
CA VAL A 36 -6.76 -8.51 -7.29
C VAL A 36 -6.76 -7.51 -8.45
N SER A 37 -7.93 -6.99 -8.79
CA SER A 37 -8.09 -5.96 -9.82
C SER A 37 -8.05 -4.57 -9.20
N VAL A 38 -7.39 -3.64 -9.88
CA VAL A 38 -7.34 -2.22 -9.49
C VAL A 38 -8.46 -1.44 -10.17
N VAL A 39 -8.89 -0.36 -9.54
CA VAL A 39 -9.91 0.55 -10.10
C VAL A 39 -9.40 1.19 -11.39
N SER A 40 -10.26 1.18 -12.43
CA SER A 40 -10.07 1.86 -13.70
C SER A 40 -11.46 2.18 -14.29
N PRO A 41 -11.72 3.39 -14.84
CA PRO A 41 -10.79 4.52 -14.88
C PRO A 41 -10.60 5.18 -13.51
N PHE A 42 -9.41 5.73 -13.28
CA PHE A 42 -9.05 6.46 -12.08
C PHE A 42 -8.69 7.92 -12.41
N ASP A 43 -9.20 8.86 -11.63
CA ASP A 43 -8.92 10.29 -11.74
C ASP A 43 -8.19 10.77 -10.49
N LEU A 44 -6.88 11.01 -10.60
CA LEU A 44 -6.06 11.49 -9.50
C LEU A 44 -6.55 12.83 -8.95
N LYS A 45 -7.02 13.74 -9.80
CA LYS A 45 -7.49 15.07 -9.38
C LYS A 45 -8.68 14.99 -8.43
N ARG A 46 -9.57 14.02 -8.64
CA ARG A 46 -10.69 13.74 -7.74
C ARG A 46 -10.24 13.02 -6.46
N TYR A 47 -9.11 12.28 -6.53
CA TYR A 47 -8.56 11.54 -5.40
C TYR A 47 -7.70 12.43 -4.48
N GLU A 48 -7.24 13.58 -4.93
CA GLU A 48 -6.46 14.54 -4.14
C GLU A 48 -7.20 15.00 -2.87
N GLY A 49 -6.43 15.56 -1.92
CA GLY A 49 -6.93 16.07 -0.65
C GLY A 49 -6.88 15.04 0.47
N LYS A 50 -7.61 15.32 1.54
CA LYS A 50 -7.59 14.54 2.79
C LYS A 50 -8.51 13.33 2.71
N TRP A 51 -8.00 12.19 3.25
CA TRP A 51 -8.71 10.94 3.46
C TRP A 51 -8.48 10.46 4.89
N TYR A 52 -9.53 10.21 5.64
CA TYR A 52 -9.46 9.60 6.96
C TYR A 52 -9.30 8.09 6.82
N GLU A 53 -8.41 7.51 7.62
CA GLU A 53 -8.25 6.07 7.73
C GLU A 53 -9.30 5.51 8.68
N ILE A 54 -10.26 4.77 8.15
CA ILE A 54 -11.39 4.21 8.91
C ILE A 54 -11.02 2.86 9.50
N ALA A 55 -10.31 2.04 8.72
CA ALA A 55 -9.82 0.75 9.19
C ALA A 55 -8.54 0.35 8.46
N ARG A 56 -7.74 -0.51 9.09
CA ARG A 56 -6.52 -1.08 8.52
C ARG A 56 -6.23 -2.46 9.08
N LEU A 57 -5.39 -3.23 8.40
CA LEU A 57 -4.63 -4.31 9.04
C LEU A 57 -3.49 -3.72 9.91
N ASP A 58 -2.99 -4.49 10.89
CA ASP A 58 -1.97 -3.99 11.80
C ASP A 58 -0.59 -3.91 11.15
N HIS A 59 0.02 -2.72 11.16
CA HIS A 59 1.36 -2.47 10.65
C HIS A 59 2.23 -1.78 11.69
N SER A 60 3.50 -2.18 11.74
CA SER A 60 4.45 -1.68 12.75
C SER A 60 4.67 -0.17 12.67
N PHE A 61 4.60 0.43 11.47
CA PHE A 61 4.87 1.86 11.26
C PHE A 61 3.73 2.79 11.74
N GLU A 62 2.49 2.25 11.90
CA GLU A 62 1.32 3.02 12.36
C GLU A 62 0.62 2.39 13.56
N ARG A 63 1.22 1.34 14.14
CA ARG A 63 0.65 0.61 15.29
C ARG A 63 0.38 1.54 16.45
N GLY A 64 -0.88 1.49 16.94
CA GLY A 64 -1.33 2.28 18.10
C GLY A 64 -1.65 3.72 17.79
N LEU A 65 -1.51 4.19 16.52
CA LEU A 65 -1.95 5.53 16.12
C LEU A 65 -3.48 5.58 16.03
N THR A 66 -4.03 6.72 16.42
CA THR A 66 -5.44 7.11 16.24
C THR A 66 -5.54 8.35 15.35
N ASP A 67 -6.74 8.69 14.92
CA ASP A 67 -7.03 9.91 14.16
C ASP A 67 -6.16 10.03 12.89
N VAL A 68 -5.82 8.85 12.30
CA VAL A 68 -4.93 8.74 11.14
C VAL A 68 -5.64 9.26 9.90
N HIS A 69 -4.91 10.02 9.12
CA HIS A 69 -5.37 10.47 7.80
C HIS A 69 -4.20 10.63 6.84
N ALA A 70 -4.49 10.51 5.55
CA ALA A 70 -3.56 10.77 4.45
C ALA A 70 -4.04 11.99 3.66
N THR A 71 -3.09 12.79 3.16
CA THR A 71 -3.37 13.86 2.20
C THR A 71 -2.55 13.62 0.95
N TYR A 72 -3.21 13.62 -0.21
CA TYR A 72 -2.57 13.41 -1.50
C TYR A 72 -2.59 14.72 -2.30
N ARG A 73 -1.45 15.06 -2.93
CA ARG A 73 -1.30 16.23 -3.79
C ARG A 73 -0.54 15.86 -5.04
N ALA A 74 -1.15 16.09 -6.20
CA ALA A 74 -0.45 15.95 -7.48
C ALA A 74 0.69 16.95 -7.57
N LYS A 75 1.80 16.54 -8.19
CA LYS A 75 2.97 17.37 -8.46
C LYS A 75 3.14 17.51 -9.97
N ASP A 76 3.78 18.61 -10.40
CA ASP A 76 4.03 18.92 -11.81
C ASP A 76 4.89 17.86 -12.52
N ASP A 77 5.69 17.10 -11.76
CA ASP A 77 6.52 16.00 -12.27
C ASP A 77 5.77 14.68 -12.47
N GLY A 78 4.43 14.69 -12.30
CA GLY A 78 3.57 13.52 -12.42
C GLY A 78 3.58 12.59 -11.20
N SER A 79 4.34 12.94 -10.15
CA SER A 79 4.29 12.22 -8.88
C SER A 79 3.18 12.74 -7.98
N VAL A 80 2.92 12.02 -6.89
CA VAL A 80 1.95 12.39 -5.86
C VAL A 80 2.69 12.54 -4.53
N GLU A 81 2.60 13.71 -3.92
CA GLU A 81 3.01 13.90 -2.54
C GLU A 81 1.99 13.22 -1.62
N VAL A 82 2.48 12.45 -0.66
CA VAL A 82 1.67 11.74 0.34
C VAL A 82 2.06 12.25 1.72
N ILE A 83 1.10 12.81 2.45
CA ILE A 83 1.30 13.29 3.82
C ILE A 83 0.44 12.44 4.73
N ASN A 84 1.04 11.52 5.47
CA ASN A 84 0.34 10.73 6.49
C ASN A 84 0.51 11.39 7.86
N ARG A 85 -0.59 11.58 8.57
CA ARG A 85 -0.60 12.06 9.96
C ARG A 85 -1.42 11.13 10.83
N GLY A 86 -0.97 10.94 12.07
CA GLY A 86 -1.69 10.17 13.08
C GLY A 86 -1.31 10.64 14.48
N TYR A 87 -2.25 10.55 15.40
CA TYR A 87 -2.01 10.89 16.79
C TYR A 87 -1.45 9.67 17.52
N ASP A 88 -0.34 9.86 18.23
CA ASP A 88 0.27 8.86 19.09
C ASP A 88 -0.18 9.07 20.54
N PRO A 89 -1.15 8.28 21.06
CA PRO A 89 -1.68 8.47 22.43
C PRO A 89 -0.62 8.26 23.52
N LYS A 90 0.40 7.42 23.24
CA LYS A 90 1.48 7.15 24.19
C LYS A 90 2.40 8.35 24.36
N ARG A 91 2.58 9.13 23.31
CA ARG A 91 3.41 10.34 23.28
C ARG A 91 2.61 11.62 23.52
N GLY A 92 1.29 11.55 23.41
CA GLY A 92 0.42 12.73 23.47
C GLY A 92 0.66 13.71 22.32
N ALA A 93 1.08 13.24 21.13
CA ALA A 93 1.53 14.08 20.03
C ALA A 93 1.14 13.54 18.67
N TRP A 94 0.98 14.43 17.70
CA TRP A 94 0.84 14.08 16.29
C TRP A 94 2.19 13.66 15.70
N ARG A 95 2.15 12.62 14.87
CA ARG A 95 3.26 12.16 14.05
C ARG A 95 2.91 12.41 12.59
N GLU A 96 3.91 12.73 11.79
CA GLU A 96 3.78 12.96 10.37
C GLU A 96 4.85 12.20 9.60
N ALA A 97 4.49 11.70 8.43
CA ALA A 97 5.41 11.09 7.49
C ALA A 97 5.12 11.62 6.09
N LEU A 98 6.16 12.09 5.41
CA LEU A 98 6.11 12.58 4.03
C LEU A 98 6.58 11.48 3.09
N GLY A 99 5.76 11.18 2.10
CA GLY A 99 6.06 10.19 1.08
C GLY A 99 5.88 10.74 -0.32
N ARG A 100 6.42 9.99 -1.27
CA ARG A 100 6.27 10.23 -2.70
C ARG A 100 5.73 8.98 -3.36
N ALA A 101 4.60 9.12 -4.07
CA ALA A 101 4.05 8.05 -4.87
C ALA A 101 4.21 8.35 -6.36
N VAL A 102 4.32 7.27 -7.17
CA VAL A 102 4.34 7.34 -8.63
C VAL A 102 3.49 6.23 -9.18
N PHE A 103 2.83 6.47 -10.30
CA PHE A 103 2.03 5.45 -10.97
C PHE A 103 2.88 4.28 -11.47
N ILE A 104 2.30 3.09 -11.43
CA ILE A 104 2.84 1.89 -12.06
C ILE A 104 2.09 1.70 -13.38
N GLY A 105 2.72 2.09 -14.48
CA GLY A 105 2.09 2.04 -15.82
C GLY A 105 1.10 3.17 -16.07
N ASP A 106 -0.09 2.84 -16.54
CA ASP A 106 -1.12 3.79 -16.96
C ASP A 106 -1.72 4.57 -15.76
N PRO A 107 -1.69 5.92 -15.74
CA PRO A 107 -2.28 6.74 -14.68
C PRO A 107 -3.81 6.61 -14.56
N GLN A 108 -4.49 6.08 -15.57
CA GLN A 108 -5.92 5.75 -15.48
C GLN A 108 -6.19 4.48 -14.66
N GLN A 109 -5.16 3.75 -14.27
CA GLN A 109 -5.25 2.64 -13.33
C GLN A 109 -4.81 3.11 -11.94
N ALA A 110 -5.60 2.82 -10.93
CA ALA A 110 -5.33 3.21 -9.55
C ALA A 110 -4.22 2.36 -8.90
N SER A 111 -3.06 2.29 -9.57
CA SER A 111 -1.93 1.46 -9.18
C SER A 111 -0.68 2.32 -9.07
N LEU A 112 -0.22 2.52 -7.84
CA LEU A 112 0.93 3.33 -7.51
C LEU A 112 1.93 2.52 -6.67
N LYS A 113 3.15 3.03 -6.60
CA LYS A 113 4.12 2.65 -5.58
C LYS A 113 4.49 3.88 -4.76
N VAL A 114 4.59 3.74 -3.45
CA VAL A 114 4.85 4.81 -2.51
C VAL A 114 6.13 4.55 -1.73
N SER A 115 6.93 5.59 -1.52
CA SER A 115 8.13 5.57 -0.69
C SER A 115 8.06 6.68 0.37
N PHE A 116 8.33 6.31 1.61
CA PHE A 116 8.56 7.21 2.73
C PHE A 116 10.06 7.26 3.10
N PHE A 117 10.83 6.28 2.65
CA PHE A 117 12.27 6.16 2.88
C PHE A 117 12.91 5.60 1.60
N GLY A 118 13.41 6.47 0.72
CA GLY A 118 14.09 6.02 -0.49
C GLY A 118 15.31 5.16 -0.18
N PRO A 119 15.65 4.17 -0.99
CA PRO A 119 15.05 3.84 -2.29
C PRO A 119 13.88 2.82 -2.25
N PHE A 120 13.35 2.48 -1.09
CA PHE A 120 12.35 1.42 -0.91
C PHE A 120 10.95 1.92 -1.25
N TYR A 121 10.22 1.14 -2.06
CA TYR A 121 8.85 1.41 -2.45
C TYR A 121 7.93 0.26 -2.04
N GLY A 122 6.75 0.60 -1.51
CA GLY A 122 5.64 -0.32 -1.31
C GLY A 122 4.55 -0.11 -2.37
N GLY A 123 3.79 -1.17 -2.70
CA GLY A 123 2.61 -1.07 -3.56
C GLY A 123 1.47 -0.31 -2.87
N TYR A 124 0.69 0.44 -3.65
CA TYR A 124 -0.50 1.15 -3.22
C TYR A 124 -1.55 1.05 -4.34
N HIS A 125 -2.56 0.23 -4.13
CA HIS A 125 -3.51 -0.13 -5.17
C HIS A 125 -4.93 0.11 -4.68
N VAL A 126 -5.65 1.04 -5.29
CA VAL A 126 -7.07 1.22 -4.99
C VAL A 126 -7.86 0.13 -5.68
N ILE A 127 -8.53 -0.71 -4.90
CA ILE A 127 -9.26 -1.91 -5.38
C ILE A 127 -10.77 -1.77 -5.26
N ALA A 128 -11.24 -0.75 -4.54
CA ALA A 128 -12.61 -0.27 -4.56
C ALA A 128 -12.64 1.23 -4.34
N LEU A 129 -13.54 1.90 -5.01
CA LEU A 129 -13.67 3.36 -4.97
C LEU A 129 -15.13 3.75 -5.17
N ASP A 130 -15.62 4.65 -4.34
CA ASP A 130 -16.93 5.26 -4.55
C ASP A 130 -16.98 6.06 -5.87
N PRO A 131 -18.03 5.96 -6.66
CA PRO A 131 -18.15 6.76 -7.88
C PRO A 131 -18.03 8.28 -7.66
N ASN A 132 -18.37 8.76 -6.45
CA ASN A 132 -18.20 10.14 -6.05
C ASN A 132 -16.91 10.39 -5.24
N TYR A 133 -16.01 9.40 -5.14
CA TYR A 133 -14.74 9.50 -4.42
C TYR A 133 -14.88 9.81 -2.93
N ARG A 134 -15.89 9.25 -2.27
CA ARG A 134 -16.13 9.47 -0.82
C ARG A 134 -15.48 8.43 0.06
N TRP A 135 -15.27 7.21 -0.45
CA TRP A 135 -14.56 6.14 0.24
C TRP A 135 -13.72 5.31 -0.74
N ALA A 136 -12.70 4.67 -0.23
CA ALA A 136 -11.80 3.82 -1.00
C ALA A 136 -11.33 2.63 -0.15
N MET A 137 -11.05 1.50 -0.81
CA MET A 137 -10.30 0.38 -0.25
C MET A 137 -8.97 0.26 -0.98
N VAL A 138 -7.90 0.21 -0.22
CA VAL A 138 -6.53 0.19 -0.73
C VAL A 138 -5.83 -1.06 -0.24
N ILE A 139 -5.11 -1.74 -1.13
CA ILE A 139 -4.27 -2.89 -0.79
C ILE A 139 -2.80 -2.56 -1.10
N GLY A 140 -1.90 -3.11 -0.31
CA GLY A 140 -0.46 -3.03 -0.51
C GLY A 140 0.05 -4.07 -1.54
N PRO A 141 1.35 -4.41 -1.47
CA PRO A 141 1.96 -5.38 -2.39
C PRO A 141 1.47 -6.82 -2.13
N ASP A 142 0.89 -7.07 -0.98
CA ASP A 142 0.33 -8.35 -0.57
C ASP A 142 -0.92 -8.17 0.30
N ARG A 143 -1.52 -9.28 0.76
CA ARG A 143 -2.78 -9.29 1.53
C ARG A 143 -2.60 -8.99 3.02
N ASP A 144 -1.38 -8.76 3.47
CA ASP A 144 -1.13 -8.32 4.84
C ASP A 144 -1.33 -6.81 5.00
N TYR A 145 -1.48 -6.07 3.89
CA TYR A 145 -1.66 -4.62 3.85
C TYR A 145 -3.02 -4.23 3.27
N LEU A 146 -3.93 -3.76 4.09
CA LEU A 146 -5.24 -3.24 3.65
C LEU A 146 -5.62 -2.01 4.47
N TRP A 147 -6.18 -1.01 3.77
CA TRP A 147 -6.77 0.19 4.37
C TRP A 147 -8.15 0.47 3.80
N ILE A 148 -9.06 0.93 4.64
CA ILE A 148 -10.33 1.53 4.27
C ILE A 148 -10.23 3.02 4.59
N LEU A 149 -10.38 3.84 3.56
CA LEU A 149 -10.28 5.29 3.64
C LEU A 149 -11.64 5.93 3.34
N ALA A 150 -11.92 7.09 3.96
CA ALA A 150 -13.11 7.88 3.66
C ALA A 150 -12.83 9.39 3.72
N ARG A 151 -13.66 10.17 3.03
CA ARG A 151 -13.64 11.64 3.14
C ARG A 151 -14.19 12.14 4.47
N ASP A 152 -15.10 11.37 5.04
CA ASP A 152 -15.67 11.63 6.36
C ASP A 152 -15.02 10.73 7.41
N ARG A 153 -15.10 11.13 8.68
CA ARG A 153 -14.55 10.36 9.81
C ARG A 153 -15.35 9.10 10.13
N GLN A 154 -16.45 8.91 9.47
CA GLN A 154 -17.34 7.77 9.61
C GLN A 154 -17.66 7.20 8.23
N LEU A 155 -17.83 5.89 8.18
CA LEU A 155 -18.23 5.18 6.98
C LEU A 155 -19.69 4.74 7.14
N PRO A 156 -20.57 4.94 6.13
CA PRO A 156 -21.93 4.41 6.16
C PRO A 156 -21.95 2.88 6.36
N ASP A 157 -22.90 2.38 7.14
CA ASP A 157 -22.96 0.95 7.51
C ASP A 157 -23.10 0.02 6.30
N ASP A 158 -23.88 0.41 5.30
CA ASP A 158 -24.03 -0.35 4.05
C ASP A 158 -22.74 -0.42 3.25
N VAL A 159 -21.96 0.65 3.23
CA VAL A 159 -20.62 0.69 2.61
C VAL A 159 -19.66 -0.21 3.39
N ARG A 160 -19.70 -0.12 4.73
CA ARG A 160 -18.90 -0.97 5.61
C ARG A 160 -19.13 -2.46 5.31
N VAL A 161 -20.37 -2.89 5.27
CA VAL A 161 -20.72 -4.29 4.99
C VAL A 161 -20.17 -4.74 3.63
N ARG A 162 -20.34 -3.93 2.58
CA ARG A 162 -19.83 -4.23 1.23
C ARG A 162 -18.31 -4.37 1.20
N LEU A 163 -17.59 -3.46 1.86
CA LEU A 163 -16.13 -3.49 1.88
C LEU A 163 -15.59 -4.69 2.68
N LEU A 164 -16.24 -5.07 3.78
CA LEU A 164 -15.89 -6.29 4.52
C LEU A 164 -16.11 -7.56 3.69
N GLN A 165 -17.20 -7.63 2.93
CA GLN A 165 -17.44 -8.73 1.99
C GLN A 165 -16.36 -8.78 0.90
N GLN A 166 -15.99 -7.63 0.35
CA GLN A 166 -14.91 -7.55 -0.64
C GLN A 166 -13.56 -7.99 -0.07
N ALA A 167 -13.21 -7.59 1.16
CA ALA A 167 -12.01 -8.06 1.86
C ALA A 167 -11.99 -9.59 1.96
N THR A 168 -13.12 -10.21 2.36
CA THR A 168 -13.27 -11.67 2.42
C THR A 168 -13.05 -12.30 1.04
N THR A 169 -13.64 -11.74 -0.01
CA THR A 169 -13.53 -12.27 -1.39
C THR A 169 -12.09 -12.31 -1.89
N ILE A 170 -11.25 -11.35 -1.48
CA ILE A 170 -9.84 -11.34 -1.84
C ILE A 170 -8.94 -12.08 -0.85
N GLY A 171 -9.52 -12.84 0.10
CA GLY A 171 -8.80 -13.70 1.04
C GLY A 171 -8.27 -12.98 2.29
N ILE A 172 -8.81 -11.81 2.63
CA ILE A 172 -8.48 -11.08 3.86
C ILE A 172 -9.58 -11.34 4.90
N ASP A 173 -9.18 -11.71 6.12
CA ASP A 173 -10.10 -11.89 7.25
C ASP A 173 -10.50 -10.51 7.82
N PRO A 174 -11.79 -10.10 7.71
CA PRO A 174 -12.24 -8.81 8.21
C PRO A 174 -12.12 -8.66 9.74
N ALA A 175 -12.07 -9.77 10.48
CA ALA A 175 -11.92 -9.73 11.95
C ALA A 175 -10.53 -9.22 12.39
N LYS A 176 -9.55 -9.23 11.50
CA LYS A 176 -8.21 -8.68 11.74
C LYS A 176 -8.11 -7.17 11.55
N LEU A 177 -9.16 -6.53 11.02
CA LEU A 177 -9.17 -5.09 10.81
C LEU A 177 -9.26 -4.33 12.14
N ILE A 178 -8.35 -3.39 12.30
CA ILE A 178 -8.37 -2.40 13.38
C ILE A 178 -9.23 -1.22 12.90
N TRP A 179 -10.31 -0.92 13.62
CA TRP A 179 -11.12 0.27 13.39
C TRP A 179 -10.46 1.46 14.08
N VAL A 180 -10.09 2.45 13.28
CA VAL A 180 -9.30 3.60 13.75
C VAL A 180 -10.23 4.65 14.34
N SER A 181 -9.98 5.04 15.58
CA SER A 181 -10.72 6.14 16.22
C SER A 181 -10.43 7.46 15.51
N GLN A 182 -11.47 8.23 15.21
CA GLN A 182 -11.42 9.52 14.51
C GLN A 182 -12.12 10.61 15.32
N THR A 183 -11.61 10.89 16.52
CA THR A 183 -12.23 11.80 17.50
C THR A 183 -11.52 13.15 17.63
N ARG A 184 -10.25 13.23 17.19
CA ARG A 184 -9.42 14.45 17.33
C ARG A 184 -9.37 15.23 16.02
N SER A 185 -9.27 16.55 16.14
CA SER A 185 -8.91 17.43 15.02
C SER A 185 -7.42 17.75 15.10
N ASP A 186 -6.74 17.67 13.97
CA ASP A 186 -5.43 18.28 13.81
C ASP A 186 -5.69 19.78 13.53
N SER A 187 -5.53 20.59 14.53
CA SER A 187 -5.50 22.06 14.42
C SER A 187 -4.10 22.52 14.02
#